data_5aaf78efc25196531e3f479cee62d2fd
#
_entry.id   5aaf78efc25196531e3f479cee62d2fd
#
_cell.length_a   1.000
_cell.length_b   1.000
_cell.length_c   1.000
_cell.angle_alpha   90.00
_cell.angle_beta   90.00
_cell.angle_gamma   90.00
#
_symmetry.space_group_name_H-M   'P 1'
#
loop_
_entity.id
_entity.type
_entity.pdbx_description
1 polymer ?
#
loop_
_entity_poly.entity_id
_entity_poly.type
_entity_poly.pdbx_seq_one_letter_code
_entity_poly.pdbx_strand_id
1 'polypeptide(L)'
;MSSVFDVTFFWQVFVTLLVIMDPPGLVPPFLGVTRGLPDSVRHRLAWQAALVGLGVIVVFAVFGQSILSYLGVELPSLQAAGGLLLLLVALQLLTGTYSEPTEAERTKVNVAFVPLGTPLLAGPGAIVATMVFVQRASTAAQFVSFAVALLAVTVLLWLTMRFSGVILRVLRPSGVELSTRIAGLLLSAIAVQLIVEAIKTFVTNG
;
A
#
# COMPACT_ATOMS: atom_id res chain seq x y z
N MET A 1 -16.74 -27.01 -12.98
CA MET A 1 -15.42 -27.00 -12.36
C MET A 1 -15.24 -25.61 -11.76
N SER A 2 -15.42 -25.45 -10.45
CA SER A 2 -15.10 -24.17 -9.79
C SER A 2 -13.59 -23.96 -9.88
N SER A 3 -13.17 -22.92 -10.60
CA SER A 3 -11.75 -22.57 -10.66
C SER A 3 -11.29 -22.25 -9.25
N VAL A 4 -10.21 -22.89 -8.79
CA VAL A 4 -9.60 -22.64 -7.46
C VAL A 4 -9.03 -21.20 -7.38
N PHE A 5 -8.96 -20.50 -8.50
CA PHE A 5 -8.34 -19.21 -8.65
C PHE A 5 -9.16 -18.29 -9.56
N ASP A 6 -9.44 -17.07 -9.12
CA ASP A 6 -10.11 -16.02 -9.90
C ASP A 6 -9.04 -15.04 -10.43
N VAL A 7 -8.69 -15.21 -11.71
CA VAL A 7 -7.67 -14.40 -12.39
C VAL A 7 -8.04 -12.92 -12.43
N THR A 8 -9.32 -12.62 -12.66
CA THR A 8 -9.80 -11.23 -12.74
C THR A 8 -9.67 -10.55 -11.38
N PHE A 9 -10.12 -11.21 -10.33
CA PHE A 9 -10.01 -10.70 -8.97
C PHE A 9 -8.55 -10.55 -8.53
N PHE A 10 -7.68 -11.50 -8.87
CA PHE A 10 -6.23 -11.39 -8.63
C PHE A 10 -5.65 -10.10 -9.22
N TRP A 11 -5.90 -9.83 -10.51
CA TRP A 11 -5.36 -8.63 -11.16
C TRP A 11 -5.94 -7.34 -10.59
N GLN A 12 -7.22 -7.31 -10.22
CA GLN A 12 -7.82 -6.16 -9.55
C GLN A 12 -7.11 -5.83 -8.24
N VAL A 13 -6.93 -6.83 -7.37
CA VAL A 13 -6.24 -6.68 -6.09
C VAL A 13 -4.78 -6.29 -6.30
N PHE A 14 -4.07 -7.04 -7.16
CA PHE A 14 -2.64 -6.84 -7.41
C PHE A 14 -2.34 -5.44 -7.93
N VAL A 15 -3.03 -5.01 -8.98
CA VAL A 15 -2.79 -3.68 -9.58
C VAL A 15 -3.19 -2.56 -8.63
N THR A 16 -4.31 -2.70 -7.92
CA THR A 16 -4.76 -1.68 -6.97
C THR A 16 -3.74 -1.53 -5.83
N LEU A 17 -3.32 -2.62 -5.19
CA LEU A 17 -2.32 -2.57 -4.12
C LEU A 17 -0.96 -2.10 -4.65
N LEU A 18 -0.56 -2.50 -5.86
CA LEU A 18 0.68 -2.06 -6.50
C LEU A 18 0.70 -0.54 -6.68
N VAL A 19 -0.40 0.05 -7.16
CA VAL A 19 -0.52 1.50 -7.36
C VAL A 19 -0.53 2.23 -6.01
N ILE A 20 -1.28 1.74 -5.02
CA ILE A 20 -1.38 2.36 -3.69
C ILE A 20 -0.03 2.34 -2.96
N MET A 21 0.71 1.24 -3.06
CA MET A 21 1.98 1.05 -2.35
C MET A 21 3.19 1.66 -3.09
N ASP A 22 3.00 2.05 -4.35
CA ASP A 22 3.98 2.75 -5.20
C ASP A 22 5.44 2.25 -5.03
N PRO A 23 5.78 1.04 -5.51
CA PRO A 23 7.13 0.49 -5.34
C PRO A 23 8.25 1.42 -5.83
N PRO A 24 8.14 2.12 -6.98
CA PRO A 24 9.15 3.09 -7.39
C PRO A 24 9.32 4.24 -6.40
N GLY A 25 8.23 4.77 -5.87
CA GLY A 25 8.23 5.86 -4.89
C GLY A 25 8.84 5.48 -3.55
N LEU A 26 8.90 4.17 -3.22
CA LEU A 26 9.60 3.69 -2.01
C LEU A 26 11.12 3.79 -2.11
N VAL A 27 11.70 3.82 -3.32
CA VAL A 27 13.16 3.76 -3.53
C VAL A 27 13.91 4.92 -2.87
N PRO A 28 13.55 6.21 -3.09
CA PRO A 28 14.27 7.33 -2.49
C PRO A 28 14.19 7.32 -0.95
N PRO A 29 13.01 7.22 -0.31
CA PRO A 29 12.93 7.22 1.16
C PRO A 29 13.66 6.02 1.77
N PHE A 30 13.58 4.82 1.16
CA PHE A 30 14.32 3.66 1.64
C PHE A 30 15.84 3.87 1.59
N LEU A 31 16.36 4.41 0.48
CA LEU A 31 17.78 4.74 0.35
C LEU A 31 18.19 5.88 1.30
N GLY A 32 17.31 6.86 1.53
CA GLY A 32 17.52 7.94 2.48
C GLY A 32 17.76 7.42 3.91
N VAL A 33 16.86 6.54 4.38
CA VAL A 33 16.91 5.96 5.74
C VAL A 33 18.06 4.97 5.90
N THR A 34 18.46 4.26 4.81
CA THR A 34 19.54 3.25 4.85
C THR A 34 20.89 3.79 4.40
N ARG A 35 21.01 5.11 4.23
CA ARG A 35 22.24 5.76 3.79
C ARG A 35 23.39 5.49 4.80
N GLY A 36 24.54 5.07 4.28
CA GLY A 36 25.71 4.77 5.11
C GLY A 36 25.69 3.40 5.79
N LEU A 37 24.62 2.62 5.67
CA LEU A 37 24.56 1.27 6.21
C LEU A 37 25.20 0.25 5.25
N PRO A 38 25.85 -0.80 5.77
CA PRO A 38 26.33 -1.92 4.97
C PRO A 38 25.21 -2.60 4.18
N ASP A 39 25.51 -3.16 3.01
CA ASP A 39 24.51 -3.84 2.16
C ASP A 39 23.79 -4.98 2.87
N SER A 40 24.48 -5.73 3.73
CA SER A 40 23.90 -6.80 4.53
C SER A 40 22.79 -6.30 5.47
N VAL A 41 23.02 -5.16 6.11
CA VAL A 41 22.03 -4.52 7.00
C VAL A 41 20.86 -3.98 6.20
N ARG A 42 21.12 -3.31 5.06
CA ARG A 42 20.08 -2.80 4.17
C ARG A 42 19.16 -3.91 3.65
N HIS A 43 19.72 -5.05 3.26
CA HIS A 43 18.92 -6.20 2.81
C HIS A 43 18.07 -6.79 3.92
N ARG A 44 18.60 -6.84 5.14
CA ARG A 44 17.82 -7.28 6.32
C ARG A 44 16.69 -6.32 6.63
N LEU A 45 16.93 -5.02 6.57
CA LEU A 45 15.90 -4.00 6.77
C LEU A 45 14.78 -4.09 5.71
N ALA A 46 15.13 -4.31 4.43
CA ALA A 46 14.15 -4.50 3.36
C ALA A 46 13.21 -5.68 3.64
N TRP A 47 13.74 -6.81 4.09
CA TRP A 47 12.95 -7.98 4.46
C TRP A 47 12.06 -7.71 5.68
N GLN A 48 12.62 -7.12 6.73
CA GLN A 48 11.88 -6.79 7.94
C GLN A 48 10.74 -5.81 7.65
N ALA A 49 10.99 -4.75 6.87
CA ALA A 49 9.97 -3.79 6.47
C ALA A 49 8.82 -4.45 5.69
N ALA A 50 9.15 -5.32 4.71
CA ALA A 50 8.15 -6.04 3.94
C ALA A 50 7.28 -6.96 4.82
N LEU A 51 7.90 -7.67 5.78
CA LEU A 51 7.18 -8.54 6.71
C LEU A 51 6.28 -7.75 7.66
N VAL A 52 6.76 -6.63 8.20
CA VAL A 52 5.96 -5.76 9.07
C VAL A 52 4.77 -5.20 8.29
N GLY A 53 4.99 -4.68 7.08
CA GLY A 53 3.91 -4.19 6.22
C GLY A 53 2.88 -5.28 5.90
N LEU A 54 3.34 -6.47 5.51
CA LEU A 54 2.46 -7.62 5.30
C LEU A 54 1.68 -7.98 6.57
N GLY A 55 2.35 -8.03 7.72
CA GLY A 55 1.73 -8.35 9.01
C GLY A 55 0.61 -7.38 9.36
N VAL A 56 0.84 -6.08 9.20
CA VAL A 56 -0.18 -5.05 9.44
C VAL A 56 -1.37 -5.26 8.50
N ILE A 57 -1.14 -5.43 7.19
CA ILE A 57 -2.21 -5.63 6.22
C ILE A 57 -3.00 -6.91 6.52
N VAL A 58 -2.34 -8.01 6.88
CA VAL A 58 -3.00 -9.27 7.22
C VAL A 58 -3.86 -9.12 8.49
N VAL A 59 -3.38 -8.40 9.51
CA VAL A 59 -4.19 -8.13 10.71
C VAL A 59 -5.48 -7.38 10.34
N PHE A 60 -5.40 -6.35 9.51
CA PHE A 60 -6.59 -5.62 9.06
C PHE A 60 -7.44 -6.41 8.06
N ALA A 61 -6.85 -7.29 7.26
CA ALA A 61 -7.60 -8.20 6.40
C ALA A 61 -8.47 -9.17 7.21
N VAL A 62 -7.93 -9.69 8.31
CA VAL A 62 -8.62 -10.70 9.14
C VAL A 62 -9.56 -10.06 10.16
N PHE A 63 -9.11 -9.04 10.85
CA PHE A 63 -9.83 -8.45 11.99
C PHE A 63 -10.53 -7.13 11.65
N GLY A 64 -10.27 -6.55 10.50
CA GLY A 64 -10.76 -5.20 10.15
C GLY A 64 -12.28 -5.10 10.21
N GLN A 65 -13.01 -6.09 9.72
CA GLN A 65 -14.48 -6.10 9.80
C GLN A 65 -14.98 -6.17 11.24
N SER A 66 -14.36 -7.00 12.09
CA SER A 66 -14.71 -7.10 13.51
C SER A 66 -14.44 -5.80 14.24
N ILE A 67 -13.33 -5.13 13.92
CA ILE A 67 -12.98 -3.82 14.49
C ILE A 67 -14.04 -2.78 14.10
N LEU A 68 -14.42 -2.71 12.81
CA LEU A 68 -15.44 -1.78 12.34
C LEU A 68 -16.78 -2.03 12.99
N SER A 69 -17.22 -3.29 13.07
CA SER A 69 -18.50 -3.68 13.71
C SER A 69 -18.50 -3.29 15.18
N TYR A 70 -17.39 -3.49 15.90
CA TYR A 70 -17.28 -3.10 17.30
C TYR A 70 -17.35 -1.58 17.51
N LEU A 71 -16.79 -0.81 16.57
CA LEU A 71 -16.83 0.65 16.57
C LEU A 71 -18.13 1.24 16.03
N GLY A 72 -19.06 0.41 15.52
CA GLY A 72 -20.28 0.86 14.85
C GLY A 72 -20.02 1.63 13.54
N VAL A 73 -18.89 1.37 12.89
CA VAL A 73 -18.51 2.00 11.62
C VAL A 73 -18.89 1.08 10.46
N GLU A 74 -19.68 1.59 9.54
CA GLU A 74 -20.06 0.86 8.33
C GLU A 74 -18.97 0.90 7.26
N LEU A 75 -18.96 -0.09 6.36
CA LEU A 75 -18.00 -0.14 5.25
C LEU A 75 -18.02 1.10 4.36
N PRO A 76 -19.18 1.68 3.97
CA PRO A 76 -19.19 2.91 3.18
C PRO A 76 -18.48 4.06 3.84
N SER A 77 -18.60 4.21 5.17
CA SER A 77 -17.86 5.24 5.93
C SER A 77 -16.36 5.05 5.82
N LEU A 78 -15.89 3.80 5.95
CA LEU A 78 -14.48 3.46 5.77
C LEU A 78 -14.00 3.71 4.34
N GLN A 79 -14.82 3.37 3.32
CA GLN A 79 -14.49 3.62 1.91
C GLN A 79 -14.36 5.11 1.62
N ALA A 80 -15.27 5.95 2.15
CA ALA A 80 -15.22 7.40 2.00
C ALA A 80 -13.97 7.99 2.66
N ALA A 81 -13.71 7.63 3.91
CA ALA A 81 -12.52 8.07 4.66
C ALA A 81 -11.23 7.61 3.98
N GLY A 82 -11.17 6.35 3.57
CA GLY A 82 -10.03 5.79 2.87
C GLY A 82 -9.78 6.43 1.52
N GLY A 83 -10.84 6.67 0.74
CA GLY A 83 -10.77 7.41 -0.51
C GLY A 83 -10.23 8.83 -0.31
N LEU A 84 -10.67 9.53 0.73
CA LEU A 84 -10.15 10.86 1.06
C LEU A 84 -8.65 10.81 1.42
N LEU A 85 -8.23 9.86 2.25
CA LEU A 85 -6.82 9.67 2.61
C LEU A 85 -5.96 9.33 1.38
N LEU A 86 -6.44 8.42 0.51
CA LEU A 86 -5.76 8.10 -0.75
C LEU A 86 -5.65 9.31 -1.67
N LEU A 87 -6.68 10.16 -1.73
CA LEU A 87 -6.64 11.39 -2.53
C LEU A 87 -5.58 12.36 -2.02
N LEU A 88 -5.45 12.51 -0.69
CA LEU A 88 -4.40 13.34 -0.09
C LEU A 88 -3.00 12.80 -0.43
N VAL A 89 -2.79 11.49 -0.33
CA VAL A 89 -1.53 10.86 -0.74
C VAL A 89 -1.27 11.04 -2.22
N ALA A 90 -2.28 10.84 -3.08
CA ALA A 90 -2.17 11.05 -4.51
C ALA A 90 -1.73 12.48 -4.86
N LEU A 91 -2.29 13.48 -4.20
CA LEU A 91 -1.90 14.89 -4.37
C LEU A 91 -0.44 15.13 -3.95
N GLN A 92 0.02 14.52 -2.85
CA GLN A 92 1.43 14.60 -2.43
C GLN A 92 2.37 13.99 -3.48
N LEU A 93 2.01 12.85 -4.07
CA LEU A 93 2.79 12.21 -5.13
C LEU A 93 2.82 13.05 -6.42
N LEU A 94 1.69 13.68 -6.78
CA LEU A 94 1.58 14.53 -7.96
C LEU A 94 2.35 15.85 -7.82
N THR A 95 2.29 16.48 -6.65
CA THR A 95 2.95 17.76 -6.39
C THR A 95 4.43 17.63 -6.05
N GLY A 96 4.90 16.40 -5.78
CA GLY A 96 6.27 16.16 -5.35
C GLY A 96 6.55 16.64 -3.92
N THR A 97 5.51 16.93 -3.13
CA THR A 97 5.62 17.44 -1.75
C THR A 97 5.78 16.29 -0.74
N TYR A 98 6.25 15.14 -1.20
CA TYR A 98 6.56 14.02 -0.30
C TYR A 98 7.77 14.41 0.54
N SER A 99 7.51 14.92 1.74
CA SER A 99 8.58 15.35 2.67
C SER A 99 9.39 14.14 3.09
N GLU A 100 10.68 14.15 2.77
CA GLU A 100 11.61 13.20 3.39
C GLU A 100 11.54 13.36 4.91
N PRO A 101 11.58 12.26 5.68
CA PRO A 101 11.65 12.33 7.14
C PRO A 101 12.81 13.24 7.57
N THR A 102 12.54 14.18 8.45
CA THR A 102 13.56 15.09 8.99
C THR A 102 14.65 14.31 9.73
N GLU A 103 15.86 14.87 9.81
CA GLU A 103 16.99 14.21 10.53
C GLU A 103 16.65 13.91 12.00
N ALA A 104 15.77 14.68 12.62
CA ALA A 104 15.30 14.45 13.98
C ALA A 104 14.42 13.20 14.11
N GLU A 105 13.70 12.82 13.07
CA GLU A 105 12.90 11.59 13.01
C GLU A 105 13.76 10.37 12.72
N ARG A 106 14.90 10.55 12.04
CA ARG A 106 15.85 9.46 11.72
C ARG A 106 16.62 8.96 12.95
N THR A 107 16.85 9.78 13.96
CA THR A 107 17.71 9.45 15.12
C THR A 107 16.98 8.79 16.29
N LYS A 108 15.65 8.82 16.35
CA LYS A 108 14.89 8.40 17.52
C LYS A 108 14.17 7.05 17.42
N VAL A 109 14.20 6.36 16.29
CA VAL A 109 13.36 5.18 16.10
C VAL A 109 14.16 4.01 15.52
N ASN A 110 13.87 2.80 16.03
CA ASN A 110 14.34 1.54 15.46
C ASN A 110 13.91 1.49 13.98
N VAL A 111 14.85 1.74 13.08
CA VAL A 111 14.68 2.01 11.63
C VAL A 111 13.83 0.97 10.90
N ALA A 112 13.72 -0.25 11.46
CA ALA A 112 12.94 -1.34 10.85
C ALA A 112 11.43 -1.28 11.16
N PHE A 113 11.04 -0.71 12.31
CA PHE A 113 9.66 -0.83 12.80
C PHE A 113 8.78 0.38 12.49
N VAL A 114 9.30 1.59 12.52
CA VAL A 114 8.43 2.77 12.50
C VAL A 114 8.51 3.60 11.22
N PRO A 115 9.64 3.91 10.57
CA PRO A 115 9.58 4.68 9.34
C PRO A 115 9.33 3.85 8.08
N LEU A 116 9.63 2.54 8.09
CA LEU A 116 9.53 1.72 6.87
C LEU A 116 8.33 0.76 6.85
N GLY A 117 7.95 0.20 8.00
CA GLY A 117 6.96 -0.89 8.03
C GLY A 117 5.51 -0.44 8.10
N THR A 118 5.22 0.65 8.79
CA THR A 118 3.82 1.02 9.05
C THR A 118 3.30 2.21 8.25
N PRO A 119 3.98 3.38 8.16
CA PRO A 119 3.43 4.46 7.34
C PRO A 119 3.72 4.32 5.85
N LEU A 120 4.84 3.68 5.48
CA LEU A 120 5.30 3.66 4.10
C LEU A 120 4.76 2.47 3.29
N LEU A 121 4.74 1.25 3.88
CA LEU A 121 4.30 0.03 3.20
C LEU A 121 2.84 -0.33 3.48
N ALA A 122 2.39 -0.16 4.72
CA ALA A 122 1.01 -0.41 5.11
C ALA A 122 0.30 0.91 5.45
N GLY A 123 0.33 1.87 4.54
CA GLY A 123 -0.39 3.12 4.68
C GLY A 123 -1.90 2.94 4.81
N PRO A 124 -2.63 3.94 5.33
CA PRO A 124 -4.07 3.85 5.55
C PRO A 124 -4.82 3.45 4.27
N GLY A 125 -4.35 3.88 3.11
CA GLY A 125 -4.94 3.50 1.83
C GLY A 125 -4.85 2.02 1.51
N ALA A 126 -3.70 1.37 1.78
CA ALA A 126 -3.51 -0.06 1.56
C ALA A 126 -4.38 -0.88 2.52
N ILE A 127 -4.51 -0.42 3.78
CA ILE A 127 -5.39 -1.03 4.78
C ILE A 127 -6.84 -0.99 4.31
N VAL A 128 -7.34 0.19 3.93
CA VAL A 128 -8.73 0.35 3.46
C VAL A 128 -9.00 -0.48 2.22
N ALA A 129 -8.13 -0.40 1.21
CA ALA A 129 -8.29 -1.20 -0.02
C ALA A 129 -8.34 -2.70 0.28
N THR A 130 -7.47 -3.17 1.18
CA THR A 130 -7.44 -4.56 1.64
C THR A 130 -8.78 -4.96 2.29
N MET A 131 -9.30 -4.16 3.21
CA MET A 131 -10.57 -4.43 3.88
C MET A 131 -11.73 -4.46 2.87
N VAL A 132 -11.75 -3.54 1.91
CA VAL A 132 -12.75 -3.51 0.84
C VAL A 132 -12.68 -4.78 -0.03
N PHE A 133 -11.48 -5.21 -0.43
CA PHE A 133 -11.34 -6.43 -1.24
C PHE A 133 -11.71 -7.69 -0.47
N VAL A 134 -11.35 -7.80 0.80
CA VAL A 134 -11.75 -8.94 1.66
C VAL A 134 -13.26 -9.02 1.78
N GLN A 135 -13.96 -7.88 1.91
CA GLN A 135 -15.41 -7.87 1.99
C GLN A 135 -16.11 -8.16 0.64
N ARG A 136 -15.48 -7.82 -0.49
CA ARG A 136 -15.98 -8.17 -1.83
C ARG A 136 -15.75 -9.65 -2.18
N ALA A 137 -14.79 -10.31 -1.53
CA ALA A 137 -14.52 -11.72 -1.76
C ALA A 137 -15.64 -12.59 -1.19
N SER A 138 -16.39 -13.26 -2.07
CA SER A 138 -17.53 -14.12 -1.72
C SER A 138 -17.26 -15.61 -1.92
N THR A 139 -16.16 -15.96 -2.60
CA THR A 139 -15.79 -17.34 -2.91
C THR A 139 -14.39 -17.70 -2.42
N ALA A 140 -14.15 -18.98 -2.12
CA ALA A 140 -12.84 -19.47 -1.74
C ALA A 140 -11.77 -19.14 -2.80
N ALA A 141 -12.12 -19.18 -4.09
CA ALA A 141 -11.24 -18.82 -5.19
C ALA A 141 -10.78 -17.35 -5.10
N GLN A 142 -11.68 -16.44 -4.74
CA GLN A 142 -11.36 -15.02 -4.56
C GLN A 142 -10.47 -14.78 -3.35
N PHE A 143 -10.69 -15.48 -2.23
CA PHE A 143 -9.79 -15.40 -1.07
C PHE A 143 -8.38 -15.91 -1.39
N VAL A 144 -8.26 -17.01 -2.13
CA VAL A 144 -6.96 -17.50 -2.60
C VAL A 144 -6.29 -16.49 -3.52
N SER A 145 -7.04 -15.93 -4.47
CA SER A 145 -6.54 -14.92 -5.41
C SER A 145 -6.08 -13.64 -4.68
N PHE A 146 -6.83 -13.21 -3.65
CA PHE A 146 -6.44 -12.09 -2.78
C PHE A 146 -5.12 -12.37 -2.05
N ALA A 147 -5.01 -13.53 -1.40
CA ALA A 147 -3.80 -13.91 -0.66
C ALA A 147 -2.57 -13.97 -1.58
N VAL A 148 -2.71 -14.57 -2.78
CA VAL A 148 -1.63 -14.63 -3.78
C VAL A 148 -1.26 -13.24 -4.28
N ALA A 149 -2.23 -12.36 -4.55
CA ALA A 149 -1.99 -10.99 -4.98
C ALA A 149 -1.24 -10.18 -3.91
N LEU A 150 -1.67 -10.28 -2.64
CA LEU A 150 -1.02 -9.62 -1.52
C LEU A 150 0.42 -10.09 -1.34
N LEU A 151 0.68 -11.39 -1.41
CA LEU A 151 2.03 -11.95 -1.35
C LEU A 151 2.88 -11.49 -2.55
N ALA A 152 2.32 -11.47 -3.76
CA ALA A 152 3.02 -11.02 -4.97
C ALA A 152 3.44 -9.54 -4.85
N VAL A 153 2.54 -8.66 -4.38
CA VAL A 153 2.87 -7.24 -4.14
C VAL A 153 3.95 -7.11 -3.05
N THR A 154 3.83 -7.86 -1.95
CA THR A 154 4.82 -7.83 -0.87
C THR A 154 6.20 -8.26 -1.34
N VAL A 155 6.28 -9.33 -2.15
CA VAL A 155 7.54 -9.79 -2.76
C VAL A 155 8.11 -8.71 -3.69
N LEU A 156 7.26 -8.06 -4.48
CA LEU A 156 7.70 -7.00 -5.38
C LEU A 156 8.23 -5.78 -4.61
N LEU A 157 7.58 -5.37 -3.53
CA LEU A 157 8.05 -4.31 -2.63
C LEU A 157 9.41 -4.67 -1.99
N TRP A 158 9.54 -5.91 -1.51
CA TRP A 158 10.81 -6.39 -0.99
C TRP A 158 11.92 -6.37 -2.04
N LEU A 159 11.64 -6.86 -3.27
CA LEU A 159 12.59 -6.82 -4.39
C LEU A 159 12.96 -5.37 -4.74
N THR A 160 12.00 -4.46 -4.76
CA THR A 160 12.23 -3.04 -5.03
C THR A 160 13.19 -2.43 -4.00
N MET A 161 12.96 -2.66 -2.71
CA MET A 161 13.84 -2.20 -1.65
C MET A 161 15.22 -2.88 -1.71
N ARG A 162 15.25 -4.19 -1.95
CA ARG A 162 16.51 -4.95 -2.06
C ARG A 162 17.40 -4.46 -3.20
N PHE A 163 16.81 -4.16 -4.33
CA PHE A 163 17.50 -3.70 -5.54
C PHE A 163 17.40 -2.18 -5.74
N SER A 164 17.03 -1.42 -4.71
CA SER A 164 16.79 0.03 -4.77
C SER A 164 17.97 0.82 -5.38
N GLY A 165 19.22 0.45 -5.08
CA GLY A 165 20.38 1.10 -5.66
C GLY A 165 20.53 0.85 -7.17
N VAL A 166 20.14 -0.33 -7.66
CA VAL A 166 20.13 -0.65 -9.10
C VAL A 166 18.99 0.09 -9.78
N ILE A 167 17.80 0.05 -9.17
CA ILE A 167 16.59 0.72 -9.69
C ILE A 167 16.86 2.23 -9.84
N LEU A 168 17.42 2.89 -8.82
CA LEU A 168 17.75 4.31 -8.90
C LEU A 168 18.80 4.61 -9.97
N ARG A 169 19.75 3.71 -10.20
CA ARG A 169 20.77 3.86 -11.23
C ARG A 169 20.17 3.73 -12.64
N VAL A 170 19.23 2.81 -12.84
CA VAL A 170 18.59 2.53 -14.14
C VAL A 170 17.55 3.59 -14.48
N LEU A 171 16.61 3.86 -13.57
CA LEU A 171 15.54 4.82 -13.79
C LEU A 171 16.01 6.27 -13.67
N ARG A 172 17.12 6.51 -12.97
CA ARG A 172 17.57 7.84 -12.54
C ARG A 172 16.52 8.54 -11.65
N PRO A 173 16.85 9.62 -10.93
CA PRO A 173 15.87 10.32 -10.09
C PRO A 173 14.62 10.79 -10.85
N SER A 174 14.80 11.30 -12.07
CA SER A 174 13.69 11.77 -12.91
C SER A 174 12.73 10.66 -13.34
N GLY A 175 13.24 9.44 -13.58
CA GLY A 175 12.38 8.30 -13.94
C GLY A 175 11.58 7.78 -12.75
N VAL A 176 12.18 7.79 -11.55
CA VAL A 176 11.45 7.48 -10.31
C VAL A 176 10.35 8.52 -10.08
N GLU A 177 10.68 9.81 -10.19
CA GLU A 177 9.70 10.89 -10.03
C GLU A 177 8.55 10.78 -11.03
N LEU A 178 8.83 10.51 -12.31
CA LEU A 178 7.81 10.31 -13.32
C LEU A 178 6.90 9.12 -12.98
N SER A 179 7.47 7.99 -12.57
CA SER A 179 6.71 6.79 -12.17
C SER A 179 5.80 7.08 -10.98
N THR A 180 6.30 7.80 -9.98
CA THR A 180 5.53 8.20 -8.78
C THR A 180 4.39 9.16 -9.13
N ARG A 181 4.60 10.10 -10.07
CA ARG A 181 3.53 10.99 -10.55
C ARG A 181 2.44 10.22 -11.30
N ILE A 182 2.82 9.23 -12.13
CA ILE A 182 1.85 8.35 -12.81
C ILE A 182 1.07 7.54 -11.77
N ALA A 183 1.75 6.97 -10.76
CA ALA A 183 1.09 6.27 -9.66
C ALA A 183 0.12 7.20 -8.90
N GLY A 184 0.51 8.45 -8.63
CA GLY A 184 -0.35 9.46 -8.02
C GLY A 184 -1.62 9.75 -8.84
N LEU A 185 -1.52 9.84 -10.17
CA LEU A 185 -2.68 9.99 -11.04
C LEU A 185 -3.63 8.80 -10.95
N LEU A 186 -3.10 7.58 -11.03
CA LEU A 186 -3.90 6.35 -10.90
C LEU A 186 -4.52 6.24 -9.50
N LEU A 187 -3.76 6.60 -8.47
CA LEU A 187 -4.22 6.60 -7.08
C LEU A 187 -5.36 7.60 -6.88
N SER A 188 -5.31 8.78 -7.50
CA SER A 188 -6.40 9.75 -7.43
C SER A 188 -7.69 9.21 -8.05
N ALA A 189 -7.60 8.47 -9.16
CA ALA A 189 -8.75 7.83 -9.78
C ALA A 189 -9.35 6.74 -8.87
N ILE A 190 -8.51 5.90 -8.26
CA ILE A 190 -8.95 4.87 -7.28
C ILE A 190 -9.62 5.55 -6.07
N ALA A 191 -9.04 6.63 -5.56
CA ALA A 191 -9.57 7.39 -4.45
C ALA A 191 -10.98 7.93 -4.72
N VAL A 192 -11.16 8.57 -5.88
CA VAL A 192 -12.46 9.08 -6.32
C VAL A 192 -13.46 7.94 -6.50
N GLN A 193 -13.05 6.80 -7.07
CA GLN A 193 -13.90 5.63 -7.22
C GLN A 193 -14.42 5.13 -5.87
N LEU A 194 -13.58 5.02 -4.85
CA LEU A 194 -13.98 4.62 -3.50
C LEU A 194 -14.99 5.58 -2.87
N ILE A 195 -14.77 6.90 -3.02
CA ILE A 195 -15.70 7.92 -2.52
C ILE A 195 -17.06 7.81 -3.22
N VAL A 196 -17.07 7.68 -4.55
CA VAL A 196 -18.31 7.55 -5.32
C VAL A 196 -19.09 6.29 -4.96
N GLU A 197 -18.40 5.15 -4.76
CA GLU A 197 -19.02 3.90 -4.32
C GLU A 197 -19.62 4.04 -2.92
N ALA A 198 -18.93 4.70 -2.00
CA ALA A 198 -19.43 4.99 -0.66
C ALA A 198 -20.72 5.82 -0.71
N ILE A 199 -20.72 6.92 -1.47
CA ILE A 199 -21.89 7.79 -1.63
C ILE A 199 -23.06 7.02 -2.23
N LYS A 200 -22.83 6.23 -3.29
CA LYS A 200 -23.88 5.40 -3.90
C LYS A 200 -24.51 4.46 -2.88
N THR A 201 -23.68 3.79 -2.06
CA THR A 201 -24.18 2.85 -1.05
C THR A 201 -25.00 3.56 0.02
N PHE A 202 -24.59 4.74 0.47
CA PHE A 202 -25.38 5.56 1.41
C PHE A 202 -26.72 5.99 0.84
N VAL A 203 -26.77 6.41 -0.42
CA VAL A 203 -28.01 6.86 -1.07
C VAL A 203 -28.96 5.70 -1.36
N THR A 204 -28.44 4.48 -1.59
CA THR A 204 -29.27 3.32 -1.95
C THR A 204 -29.79 2.57 -0.71
N ASN A 205 -29.09 2.64 0.42
CA ASN A 205 -29.42 1.92 1.65
C ASN A 205 -30.07 2.82 2.73
N GLY A 206 -30.14 4.14 2.53
CA GLY A 206 -30.87 5.11 3.34
C GLY A 206 -32.22 5.45 2.71
#